data_ebbc52556ee4aaa4c018291e303783fe
#
_entry.id   ebbc52556ee4aaa4c018291e303783fe
#
_cell.length_a   1.000
_cell.length_b   1.000
_cell.length_c   1.000
_cell.angle_alpha   90.00
_cell.angle_beta   90.00
_cell.angle_gamma   90.00
#
_symmetry.space_group_name_H-M   'P 1'
#
loop_
_entity.id
_entity.type
_entity.pdbx_description
1 polymer ?
#
loop_
_entity_poly.entity_id
_entity_poly.type
_entity_poly.pdbx_seq_one_letter_code
_entity_poly.pdbx_strand_id
1 'polypeptide(L)'
;MKEETEIAYQNKDIMSKVLAEEFKGKSFEVYGVDLPKIVDSRPTEMAAVEANELRMDRLFLLEDASYMIVDYESDYDEEKKSKYLGYIARLAKTLYNELKYYPRLRVLIIYTADVTRKRTKPDLDMGAFKMHLEEAFLSEIDGNEVMARISCKIRNKEELDDKDLMQLIINPLTYKSTKDKKLAISKVVNILQAMDDERKQVFAAKGLLVFCDKVIEPEDAEKIRSMLMLTKVEQIYEREKQEAIAAKVAETTKNVTASVTTTVTKSVSENIARNLLKSGSTPEYVASATEMSLQDVMELQKTL
;
A
#
# COMPACT_ATOMS: atom_id res chain seq x y z
N MET A 1 -22.19 5.00 0.15
CA MET A 1 -21.16 5.40 1.14
C MET A 1 -20.08 4.33 1.40
N LYS A 2 -20.35 3.02 1.32
CA LYS A 2 -19.31 1.97 1.45
C LYS A 2 -18.49 1.72 0.17
N GLU A 3 -19.08 1.86 -1.02
CA GLU A 3 -18.38 1.66 -2.30
C GLU A 3 -17.36 2.77 -2.63
N GLU A 4 -17.67 4.03 -2.30
CA GLU A 4 -16.73 5.15 -2.51
C GLU A 4 -15.48 5.07 -1.62
N THR A 5 -15.59 4.49 -0.41
CA THR A 5 -14.45 4.29 0.50
C THR A 5 -13.52 3.17 0.03
N GLU A 6 -14.05 2.13 -0.61
CA GLU A 6 -13.25 1.02 -1.15
C GLU A 6 -12.43 1.42 -2.39
N ILE A 7 -13.02 2.22 -3.27
CA ILE A 7 -12.35 2.75 -4.47
C ILE A 7 -11.22 3.75 -4.08
N ALA A 8 -11.45 4.61 -3.10
CA ALA A 8 -10.43 5.53 -2.60
C ALA A 8 -9.26 4.80 -1.92
N TYR A 9 -9.54 3.71 -1.22
CA TYR A 9 -8.52 2.86 -0.56
C TYR A 9 -7.66 2.11 -1.58
N GLN A 10 -8.26 1.52 -2.61
CA GLN A 10 -7.53 0.85 -3.70
C GLN A 10 -6.64 1.83 -4.47
N ASN A 11 -7.09 3.06 -4.68
CA ASN A 11 -6.31 4.08 -5.36
C ASN A 11 -5.07 4.52 -4.56
N LYS A 12 -5.15 4.59 -3.23
CA LYS A 12 -4.00 4.88 -2.35
C LYS A 12 -2.94 3.79 -2.43
N ASP A 13 -3.35 2.52 -2.40
CA ASP A 13 -2.42 1.38 -2.53
C ASP A 13 -1.73 1.36 -3.90
N ILE A 14 -2.46 1.66 -4.97
CA ILE A 14 -1.90 1.73 -6.33
C ILE A 14 -0.89 2.87 -6.45
N MET A 15 -1.19 4.04 -5.90
CA MET A 15 -0.27 5.18 -5.95
C MET A 15 0.94 5.01 -5.05
N SER A 16 0.78 4.41 -3.87
CA SER A 16 1.93 4.00 -3.06
C SER A 16 2.85 3.05 -3.84
N LYS A 17 2.29 2.17 -4.68
CA LYS A 17 3.05 1.28 -5.56
C LYS A 17 3.76 2.02 -6.69
N VAL A 18 3.07 2.92 -7.38
CA VAL A 18 3.65 3.73 -8.46
C VAL A 18 4.69 4.70 -7.91
N LEU A 19 4.36 5.41 -6.82
CA LEU A 19 5.29 6.32 -6.17
C LEU A 19 6.55 5.60 -5.67
N ALA A 20 6.42 4.39 -5.14
CA ALA A 20 7.56 3.66 -4.60
C ALA A 20 8.54 3.15 -5.66
N GLU A 21 8.07 2.77 -6.85
CA GLU A 21 8.95 2.44 -7.96
C GLU A 21 9.66 3.68 -8.50
N GLU A 22 8.97 4.80 -8.59
CA GLU A 22 9.50 6.09 -9.00
C GLU A 22 10.43 6.73 -7.94
N PHE A 23 10.32 6.34 -6.66
CA PHE A 23 11.18 6.84 -5.57
C PHE A 23 12.56 6.17 -5.50
N LYS A 24 12.80 5.12 -6.26
CA LYS A 24 14.08 4.42 -6.24
C LYS A 24 15.23 5.36 -6.63
N GLY A 25 16.23 5.47 -5.77
CA GLY A 25 17.35 6.39 -5.90
C GLY A 25 17.06 7.84 -5.46
N LYS A 26 15.88 8.11 -4.90
CA LYS A 26 15.45 9.46 -4.43
C LYS A 26 15.51 9.57 -2.91
N SER A 27 15.44 10.79 -2.41
CA SER A 27 15.46 11.09 -0.98
C SER A 27 14.14 11.66 -0.49
N PHE A 28 13.96 11.67 0.82
CA PHE A 28 12.81 12.29 1.49
C PHE A 28 12.92 13.82 1.67
N GLU A 29 13.93 14.44 1.03
CA GLU A 29 14.14 15.91 1.07
C GLU A 29 12.92 16.70 0.61
N VAL A 30 12.06 16.13 -0.25
CA VAL A 30 10.82 16.77 -0.69
C VAL A 30 9.89 17.08 0.48
N TYR A 31 9.98 16.33 1.57
CA TYR A 31 9.22 16.52 2.81
C TYR A 31 9.99 17.30 3.88
N GLY A 32 11.15 17.85 3.55
CA GLY A 32 11.99 18.62 4.47
C GLY A 32 12.72 17.78 5.52
N VAL A 33 12.94 16.48 5.25
CA VAL A 33 13.69 15.57 6.13
C VAL A 33 14.94 15.05 5.43
N ASP A 34 16.04 15.00 6.20
CA ASP A 34 17.33 14.46 5.76
C ASP A 34 17.42 12.98 6.16
N LEU A 35 17.19 12.11 5.20
CA LEU A 35 17.20 10.65 5.35
C LEU A 35 18.01 10.01 4.21
N PRO A 36 18.59 8.81 4.44
CA PRO A 36 19.26 8.06 3.37
C PRO A 36 18.32 7.83 2.19
N LYS A 37 18.89 7.76 0.98
CA LYS A 37 18.12 7.55 -0.25
C LYS A 37 17.47 6.17 -0.26
N ILE A 38 16.37 6.08 -0.99
CA ILE A 38 15.63 4.83 -1.19
C ILE A 38 16.38 3.98 -2.22
N VAL A 39 16.76 2.77 -1.83
CA VAL A 39 17.41 1.79 -2.72
C VAL A 39 16.37 0.88 -3.35
N ASP A 40 15.39 0.46 -2.59
CA ASP A 40 14.33 -0.44 -3.04
C ASP A 40 13.04 -0.24 -2.25
N SER A 41 11.92 -0.74 -2.79
CA SER A 41 10.64 -0.75 -2.09
C SER A 41 9.88 -2.03 -2.39
N ARG A 42 9.21 -2.58 -1.39
CA ARG A 42 8.38 -3.77 -1.55
C ARG A 42 7.03 -3.62 -0.86
N PRO A 43 5.98 -4.27 -1.38
CA PRO A 43 4.70 -4.36 -0.68
C PRO A 43 4.89 -5.06 0.66
N THR A 44 4.18 -4.64 1.67
CA THR A 44 4.09 -5.36 2.93
C THR A 44 2.85 -6.24 2.92
N GLU A 45 2.99 -7.44 2.35
CA GLU A 45 1.96 -8.47 2.48
C GLU A 45 2.06 -9.10 3.87
N MET A 46 1.47 -8.46 4.86
CA MET A 46 1.26 -9.10 6.15
C MET A 46 -0.16 -9.64 6.19
N ALA A 47 -0.29 -10.96 6.16
CA ALA A 47 -1.56 -11.64 6.40
C ALA A 47 -2.05 -11.27 7.81
N ALA A 48 -3.01 -10.37 7.89
CA ALA A 48 -3.69 -10.06 9.13
C ALA A 48 -4.73 -11.15 9.38
N VAL A 49 -4.50 -11.98 10.41
CA VAL A 49 -5.49 -12.96 10.90
C VAL A 49 -6.57 -12.28 11.75
N GLU A 50 -6.48 -10.99 12.02
CA GLU A 50 -7.45 -10.24 12.79
C GLU A 50 -8.15 -9.18 11.92
N ALA A 51 -9.48 -9.12 12.08
CA ALA A 51 -10.44 -8.36 11.28
C ALA A 51 -10.36 -6.82 11.38
N ASN A 52 -9.27 -6.26 11.86
CA ASN A 52 -8.99 -4.81 11.82
C ASN A 52 -7.85 -4.57 10.84
N GLU A 53 -8.19 -3.96 9.72
CA GLU A 53 -7.33 -3.69 8.56
C GLU A 53 -6.14 -2.78 8.89
N LEU A 54 -5.11 -3.32 9.53
CA LEU A 54 -3.80 -2.68 9.66
C LEU A 54 -3.01 -2.98 8.39
N ARG A 55 -3.30 -2.28 7.31
CA ARG A 55 -2.52 -2.33 6.08
C ARG A 55 -1.39 -1.33 6.15
N MET A 56 -0.19 -1.82 6.06
CA MET A 56 1.02 -1.04 5.87
C MET A 56 1.26 -0.93 4.36
N ASP A 57 1.26 0.29 3.82
CA ASP A 57 1.25 0.46 2.36
C ASP A 57 2.57 0.05 1.71
N ARG A 58 3.73 0.45 2.26
CA ARG A 58 5.04 0.11 1.69
C ARG A 58 6.18 0.12 2.70
N LEU A 59 7.15 -0.74 2.41
CA LEU A 59 8.43 -0.83 3.11
C LEU A 59 9.53 -0.39 2.16
N PHE A 60 10.28 0.62 2.55
CA PHE A 60 11.43 1.13 1.81
C PHE A 60 12.73 0.59 2.41
N LEU A 61 13.63 0.14 1.54
CA LEU A 61 15.01 -0.15 1.87
C LEU A 61 15.84 1.09 1.55
N LEU A 62 16.60 1.61 2.54
CA LEU A 62 17.43 2.78 2.40
C LEU A 62 18.89 2.42 2.16
N GLU A 63 19.69 3.39 1.71
CA GLU A 63 21.13 3.23 1.41
C GLU A 63 21.95 2.75 2.62
N ASP A 64 21.53 3.10 3.83
CA ASP A 64 22.16 2.66 5.09
C ASP A 64 21.73 1.27 5.53
N ALA A 65 21.07 0.50 4.63
CA ALA A 65 20.48 -0.81 4.89
C ALA A 65 19.39 -0.82 5.98
N SER A 66 18.87 0.34 6.38
CA SER A 66 17.69 0.42 7.23
C SER A 66 16.41 0.24 6.41
N TYR A 67 15.36 -0.22 7.08
CA TYR A 67 14.02 -0.32 6.51
C TYR A 67 13.12 0.75 7.08
N MET A 68 12.33 1.39 6.22
CA MET A 68 11.45 2.49 6.62
C MET A 68 10.01 2.27 6.19
N ILE A 69 9.12 2.51 7.15
CA ILE A 69 7.67 2.65 6.95
C ILE A 69 7.37 4.14 6.80
N VAL A 70 6.52 4.51 5.83
CA VAL A 70 6.04 5.88 5.66
C VAL A 70 4.53 5.90 5.81
N ASP A 71 4.01 6.86 6.59
CA ASP A 71 2.58 7.08 6.76
C ASP A 71 2.25 8.57 6.64
N TYR A 72 1.05 8.89 6.12
CA TYR A 72 0.57 10.26 5.95
C TYR A 72 -0.60 10.51 6.91
N GLU A 73 -0.46 11.55 7.74
CA GLU A 73 -1.45 11.86 8.77
C GLU A 73 -1.91 13.32 8.67
N SER A 74 -3.23 13.53 8.74
CA SER A 74 -3.85 14.85 8.76
C SER A 74 -4.21 15.32 10.17
N ASP A 75 -4.05 14.48 11.17
CA ASP A 75 -4.24 14.77 12.59
C ASP A 75 -3.17 14.06 13.44
N TYR A 76 -2.97 14.57 14.65
CA TYR A 76 -2.10 13.94 15.63
C TYR A 76 -2.94 13.25 16.71
N ASP A 77 -2.68 11.97 16.87
CA ASP A 77 -3.29 11.14 17.90
C ASP A 77 -2.21 10.28 18.58
N GLU A 78 -2.04 10.42 19.88
CA GLU A 78 -1.07 9.67 20.67
C GLU A 78 -1.32 8.15 20.61
N GLU A 79 -2.60 7.72 20.48
CA GLU A 79 -2.97 6.30 20.42
C GLU A 79 -2.44 5.61 19.16
N LYS A 80 -2.18 6.37 18.08
CA LYS A 80 -1.60 5.83 16.85
C LYS A 80 -0.19 5.23 17.04
N LYS A 81 0.51 5.58 18.10
CA LYS A 81 1.79 4.95 18.44
C LYS A 81 1.69 3.45 18.66
N SER A 82 0.56 2.98 19.19
CA SER A 82 0.29 1.54 19.35
C SER A 82 0.17 0.82 17.99
N LYS A 83 -0.39 1.50 16.98
CA LYS A 83 -0.44 1.02 15.59
C LYS A 83 0.98 0.82 15.04
N TYR A 84 1.84 1.83 15.18
CA TYR A 84 3.23 1.75 14.69
C TYR A 84 4.06 0.71 15.44
N LEU A 85 3.86 0.57 16.75
CA LEU A 85 4.49 -0.48 17.53
C LEU A 85 4.12 -1.87 17.00
N GLY A 86 2.83 -2.08 16.70
CA GLY A 86 2.34 -3.32 16.07
C GLY A 86 2.99 -3.59 14.72
N TYR A 87 3.16 -2.55 13.88
CA TYR A 87 3.85 -2.67 12.59
C TYR A 87 5.31 -3.07 12.75
N ILE A 88 6.05 -2.38 13.63
CA ILE A 88 7.45 -2.66 13.91
C ILE A 88 7.63 -4.11 14.39
N ALA A 89 6.81 -4.56 15.33
CA ALA A 89 6.91 -5.92 15.87
C ALA A 89 6.71 -7.00 14.81
N ARG A 90 5.70 -6.84 13.95
CA ARG A 90 5.43 -7.78 12.85
C ARG A 90 6.54 -7.76 11.81
N LEU A 91 6.97 -6.56 11.42
CA LEU A 91 8.03 -6.38 10.43
C LEU A 91 9.37 -6.94 10.93
N ALA A 92 9.72 -6.70 12.19
CA ALA A 92 10.92 -7.25 12.81
C ALA A 92 10.93 -8.79 12.74
N LYS A 93 9.80 -9.45 13.02
CA LYS A 93 9.65 -10.90 12.90
C LYS A 93 9.84 -11.37 11.45
N THR A 94 9.21 -10.70 10.49
CA THR A 94 9.30 -11.05 9.06
C THR A 94 10.73 -10.91 8.56
N LEU A 95 11.35 -9.76 8.81
CA LEU A 95 12.73 -9.48 8.38
C LEU A 95 13.74 -10.40 9.07
N TYR A 96 13.56 -10.75 10.34
CA TYR A 96 14.42 -11.73 11.02
C TYR A 96 14.32 -13.10 10.36
N ASN A 97 13.14 -13.54 9.96
CA ASN A 97 12.97 -14.84 9.27
C ASN A 97 13.68 -14.85 7.91
N GLU A 98 13.72 -13.73 7.20
CA GLU A 98 14.38 -13.58 5.91
C GLU A 98 15.90 -13.40 6.04
N LEU A 99 16.31 -12.44 6.87
CA LEU A 99 17.69 -11.94 6.94
C LEU A 99 18.54 -12.67 8.00
N LYS A 100 17.90 -13.33 8.99
CA LYS A 100 18.52 -13.95 10.17
C LYS A 100 19.22 -12.99 11.13
N TYR A 101 18.90 -11.69 11.03
CA TYR A 101 19.27 -10.66 11.99
C TYR A 101 18.17 -9.58 12.04
N TYR A 102 18.20 -8.71 13.05
CA TYR A 102 17.28 -7.57 13.17
C TYR A 102 17.89 -6.34 12.50
N PRO A 103 17.40 -5.91 11.32
CA PRO A 103 17.85 -4.66 10.72
C PRO A 103 17.33 -3.45 11.49
N ARG A 104 17.93 -2.29 11.24
CA ARG A 104 17.40 -1.02 11.75
C ARG A 104 16.05 -0.72 11.08
N LEU A 105 15.05 -0.43 11.90
CA LEU A 105 13.71 -0.04 11.45
C LEU A 105 13.46 1.43 11.76
N ARG A 106 12.85 2.13 10.81
CA ARG A 106 12.45 3.53 10.91
C ARG A 106 10.96 3.65 10.60
N VAL A 107 10.31 4.64 11.20
CA VAL A 107 8.94 5.04 10.88
C VAL A 107 8.94 6.54 10.64
N LEU A 108 8.58 6.97 9.43
CA LEU A 108 8.43 8.36 9.06
C LEU A 108 6.93 8.69 8.97
N ILE A 109 6.50 9.68 9.74
CA ILE A 109 5.16 10.24 9.66
C ILE A 109 5.22 11.57 8.95
N ILE A 110 4.48 11.70 7.85
CA ILE A 110 4.37 12.95 7.09
C ILE A 110 3.05 13.61 7.46
N TYR A 111 3.13 14.67 8.23
CA TYR A 111 1.96 15.44 8.66
C TYR A 111 1.60 16.50 7.62
N THR A 112 0.30 16.56 7.26
CA THR A 112 -0.24 17.68 6.49
C THR A 112 -0.16 18.98 7.30
N ALA A 113 -0.39 20.14 6.67
CA ALA A 113 -0.30 21.45 7.34
C ALA A 113 -1.29 21.64 8.50
N ASP A 114 -2.22 20.71 8.68
CA ASP A 114 -3.17 20.71 9.80
C ASP A 114 -2.49 20.40 11.15
N VAL A 115 -1.32 19.74 11.10
CA VAL A 115 -0.50 19.39 12.28
C VAL A 115 0.78 20.20 12.26
N THR A 116 1.19 20.68 13.43
CA THR A 116 2.45 21.40 13.63
C THR A 116 3.32 20.68 14.64
N ARG A 117 4.65 20.81 14.50
CA ARG A 117 5.66 20.16 15.36
C ARG A 117 5.42 20.35 16.87
N LYS A 118 4.86 21.50 17.27
CA LYS A 118 4.57 21.77 18.70
C LYS A 118 3.45 20.89 19.28
N ARG A 119 2.65 20.23 18.44
CA ARG A 119 1.53 19.39 18.87
C ARG A 119 1.90 17.93 18.99
N THR A 120 3.03 17.52 18.46
CA THR A 120 3.43 16.11 18.36
C THR A 120 4.44 15.75 19.47
N LYS A 121 4.52 14.46 19.73
CA LYS A 121 5.50 13.85 20.64
C LYS A 121 6.03 12.60 19.94
N PRO A 122 7.22 12.66 19.31
CA PRO A 122 7.73 11.55 18.49
C PRO A 122 8.17 10.33 19.30
N ASP A 123 8.45 10.52 20.59
CA ASP A 123 9.04 9.47 21.43
C ASP A 123 7.97 8.67 22.17
N LEU A 124 8.21 7.36 22.29
CA LEU A 124 7.53 6.45 23.19
C LEU A 124 8.59 5.68 23.99
N ASP A 125 8.57 5.84 25.31
CA ASP A 125 9.43 5.09 26.22
C ASP A 125 8.55 4.24 27.16
N MET A 126 8.64 2.92 27.03
CA MET A 126 7.95 1.95 27.85
C MET A 126 8.93 1.15 28.73
N GLY A 127 10.14 1.66 28.94
CA GLY A 127 11.19 0.95 29.68
C GLY A 127 11.87 -0.13 28.85
N ALA A 128 11.22 -1.27 28.69
CA ALA A 128 11.75 -2.40 27.91
C ALA A 128 11.81 -2.14 26.40
N PHE A 129 11.06 -1.17 25.90
CA PHE A 129 10.99 -0.78 24.50
C PHE A 129 10.97 0.75 24.37
N LYS A 130 11.80 1.24 23.45
CA LYS A 130 11.82 2.67 23.08
C LYS A 130 11.62 2.80 21.58
N MET A 131 10.74 3.71 21.19
CA MET A 131 10.47 4.03 19.78
C MET A 131 10.59 5.53 19.58
N HIS A 132 11.26 5.91 18.50
CA HIS A 132 11.29 7.28 18.00
C HIS A 132 10.67 7.31 16.62
N LEU A 133 9.65 8.15 16.40
CA LEU A 133 9.04 8.40 15.12
C LEU A 133 9.76 9.57 14.45
N GLU A 134 10.21 9.38 13.23
CA GLU A 134 10.73 10.49 12.42
C GLU A 134 9.52 11.27 11.88
N GLU A 135 9.57 12.59 11.91
CA GLU A 135 8.43 13.43 11.58
C GLU A 135 8.79 14.46 10.52
N ALA A 136 7.98 14.53 9.47
CA ALA A 136 8.00 15.59 8.46
C ALA A 136 6.72 16.41 8.55
N PHE A 137 6.82 17.72 8.41
CA PHE A 137 5.69 18.64 8.53
C PHE A 137 5.52 19.45 7.25
N LEU A 138 4.48 19.19 6.49
CA LEU A 138 4.19 19.96 5.29
C LEU A 138 3.83 21.42 5.59
N SER A 139 3.47 21.74 6.83
CA SER A 139 3.31 23.12 7.32
C SER A 139 4.59 23.95 7.34
N GLU A 140 5.77 23.32 7.28
CA GLU A 140 7.08 23.97 7.26
C GLU A 140 7.57 24.25 5.83
N ILE A 141 6.82 23.80 4.81
CA ILE A 141 7.09 24.03 3.39
C ILE A 141 6.29 25.25 2.92
N ASP A 142 6.96 26.24 2.32
CA ASP A 142 6.28 27.35 1.66
C ASP A 142 5.71 26.89 0.31
N GLY A 143 4.43 26.53 0.32
CA GLY A 143 3.72 26.09 -0.89
C GLY A 143 3.65 27.17 -1.99
N ASN A 144 3.67 28.46 -1.62
CA ASN A 144 3.62 29.55 -2.61
C ASN A 144 4.99 29.69 -3.30
N GLU A 145 6.09 29.56 -2.57
CA GLU A 145 7.45 29.57 -3.14
C GLU A 145 7.63 28.39 -4.10
N VAL A 146 7.22 27.19 -3.69
CA VAL A 146 7.24 25.99 -4.54
C VAL A 146 6.47 26.24 -5.84
N MET A 147 5.25 26.74 -5.76
CA MET A 147 4.41 27.01 -6.92
C MET A 147 5.01 28.09 -7.84
N ALA A 148 5.59 29.15 -7.28
CA ALA A 148 6.24 30.19 -8.06
C ALA A 148 7.44 29.65 -8.83
N ARG A 149 8.28 28.84 -8.18
CA ARG A 149 9.45 28.19 -8.78
C ARG A 149 9.06 27.24 -9.92
N ILE A 150 8.09 26.35 -9.69
CA ILE A 150 7.62 25.40 -10.70
C ILE A 150 6.97 26.13 -11.88
N SER A 151 6.14 27.15 -11.61
CA SER A 151 5.52 27.96 -12.65
C SER A 151 6.57 28.71 -13.49
N CYS A 152 7.70 29.12 -12.89
CA CYS A 152 8.80 29.73 -13.61
C CYS A 152 9.47 28.73 -14.54
N LYS A 153 9.77 27.52 -14.06
CA LYS A 153 10.34 26.45 -14.89
C LYS A 153 9.46 26.14 -16.11
N ILE A 154 8.14 25.98 -15.92
CA ILE A 154 7.19 25.71 -17.01
C ILE A 154 7.21 26.85 -18.05
N ARG A 155 7.18 28.12 -17.61
CA ARG A 155 7.22 29.26 -18.54
C ARG A 155 8.52 29.33 -19.34
N ASN A 156 9.62 28.96 -18.71
CA ASN A 156 10.93 28.92 -19.36
C ASN A 156 11.16 27.66 -20.19
N LYS A 157 10.21 26.73 -20.24
CA LYS A 157 10.33 25.39 -20.85
C LYS A 157 11.50 24.58 -20.28
N GLU A 158 11.79 24.78 -18.98
CA GLU A 158 12.74 23.98 -18.23
C GLU A 158 12.11 22.66 -17.83
N GLU A 159 12.90 21.61 -17.81
CA GLU A 159 12.43 20.29 -17.40
C GLU A 159 12.16 20.26 -15.89
N LEU A 160 11.00 19.69 -15.51
CA LEU A 160 10.71 19.39 -14.11
C LEU A 160 11.39 18.07 -13.73
N ASP A 161 12.13 18.09 -12.65
CA ASP A 161 12.69 16.89 -12.05
C ASP A 161 11.66 16.19 -11.14
N ASP A 162 12.03 15.02 -10.61
CA ASP A 162 11.14 14.24 -9.75
C ASP A 162 10.79 14.96 -8.45
N LYS A 163 11.71 15.77 -7.92
CA LYS A 163 11.46 16.59 -6.72
C LYS A 163 10.40 17.64 -7.02
N ASP A 164 10.47 18.30 -8.17
CA ASP A 164 9.46 19.26 -8.62
C ASP A 164 8.08 18.59 -8.74
N LEU A 165 8.01 17.40 -9.36
CA LEU A 165 6.75 16.67 -9.52
C LEU A 165 6.14 16.28 -8.17
N MET A 166 6.95 15.76 -7.24
CA MET A 166 6.49 15.42 -5.91
C MET A 166 6.04 16.63 -5.12
N GLN A 167 6.82 17.74 -5.19
CA GLN A 167 6.42 18.98 -4.56
C GLN A 167 5.13 19.53 -5.16
N LEU A 168 4.89 19.38 -6.45
CA LEU A 168 3.64 19.75 -7.11
C LEU A 168 2.45 18.94 -6.58
N ILE A 169 2.63 17.61 -6.46
CA ILE A 169 1.59 16.69 -5.96
C ILE A 169 1.20 17.02 -4.52
N ILE A 170 2.17 17.23 -3.63
CA ILE A 170 1.91 17.47 -2.21
C ILE A 170 1.60 18.94 -1.89
N ASN A 171 1.78 19.85 -2.84
CA ASN A 171 1.61 21.29 -2.62
C ASN A 171 0.29 21.66 -1.94
N PRO A 172 -0.88 21.13 -2.34
CA PRO A 172 -2.14 21.47 -1.66
C PRO A 172 -2.16 21.10 -0.17
N LEU A 173 -1.39 20.10 0.24
CA LEU A 173 -1.32 19.64 1.64
C LEU A 173 -0.43 20.52 2.51
N THR A 174 0.31 21.48 1.92
CA THR A 174 1.11 22.49 2.64
C THR A 174 0.25 23.64 3.20
N TYR A 175 -1.03 23.72 2.78
CA TYR A 175 -1.96 24.75 3.24
C TYR A 175 -2.88 24.20 4.32
N LYS A 176 -3.25 25.07 5.30
CA LYS A 176 -4.13 24.72 6.41
C LYS A 176 -5.61 24.78 6.03
N SER A 177 -6.00 25.90 5.40
CA SER A 177 -7.42 26.13 5.13
C SER A 177 -7.88 25.30 3.93
N THR A 178 -9.08 24.74 4.02
CA THR A 178 -9.71 24.02 2.89
C THR A 178 -9.81 24.93 1.64
N LYS A 179 -10.07 26.23 1.83
CA LYS A 179 -10.13 27.19 0.72
C LYS A 179 -8.78 27.29 0.01
N ASP A 180 -7.68 27.40 0.76
CA ASP A 180 -6.35 27.53 0.17
C ASP A 180 -5.90 26.21 -0.47
N LYS A 181 -6.25 25.07 0.14
CA LYS A 181 -6.04 23.72 -0.46
C LYS A 181 -6.73 23.61 -1.82
N LYS A 182 -8.01 23.99 -1.92
CA LYS A 182 -8.76 23.98 -3.18
C LYS A 182 -8.15 24.91 -4.24
N LEU A 183 -7.76 26.11 -3.84
CA LEU A 183 -7.10 27.06 -4.75
C LEU A 183 -5.75 26.51 -5.24
N ALA A 184 -4.98 25.85 -4.36
CA ALA A 184 -3.73 25.23 -4.74
C ALA A 184 -3.96 24.05 -5.71
N ILE A 185 -4.98 23.21 -5.49
CA ILE A 185 -5.37 22.15 -6.42
C ILE A 185 -5.64 22.70 -7.81
N SER A 186 -6.50 23.73 -7.91
CA SER A 186 -6.82 24.33 -9.21
C SER A 186 -5.58 24.91 -9.91
N LYS A 187 -4.65 25.50 -9.16
CA LYS A 187 -3.36 25.97 -9.72
C LYS A 187 -2.51 24.82 -10.23
N VAL A 188 -2.42 23.73 -9.46
CA VAL A 188 -1.69 22.52 -9.87
C VAL A 188 -2.29 21.92 -11.14
N VAL A 189 -3.63 21.82 -11.23
CA VAL A 189 -4.32 21.33 -12.43
C VAL A 189 -3.97 22.16 -13.66
N ASN A 190 -3.92 23.49 -13.53
CA ASN A 190 -3.52 24.37 -14.63
C ASN A 190 -2.06 24.15 -15.05
N ILE A 191 -1.17 23.89 -14.09
CA ILE A 191 0.23 23.56 -14.40
C ILE A 191 0.31 22.22 -15.14
N LEU A 192 -0.43 21.20 -14.67
CA LEU A 192 -0.48 19.91 -15.35
C LEU A 192 -0.95 20.03 -16.80
N GLN A 193 -1.97 20.84 -17.05
CA GLN A 193 -2.47 21.09 -18.41
C GLN A 193 -1.43 21.78 -19.34
N ALA A 194 -0.50 22.52 -18.76
CA ALA A 194 0.55 23.22 -19.49
C ALA A 194 1.86 22.41 -19.63
N MET A 195 1.90 21.17 -19.12
CA MET A 195 3.07 20.31 -19.26
C MET A 195 3.13 19.63 -20.61
N ASP A 196 4.30 19.66 -21.25
CA ASP A 196 4.55 18.99 -22.53
C ASP A 196 4.88 17.48 -22.35
N ASP A 197 5.44 17.08 -21.19
CA ASP A 197 5.77 15.67 -20.88
C ASP A 197 4.55 14.93 -20.37
N GLU A 198 3.94 14.14 -21.25
CA GLU A 198 2.74 13.36 -20.97
C GLU A 198 2.93 12.35 -19.81
N ARG A 199 4.11 11.73 -19.67
CA ARG A 199 4.36 10.77 -18.59
C ARG A 199 4.40 11.46 -17.23
N LYS A 200 5.12 12.57 -17.15
CA LYS A 200 5.20 13.40 -15.95
C LYS A 200 3.84 14.00 -15.58
N GLN A 201 3.09 14.44 -16.59
CA GLN A 201 1.71 14.94 -16.42
C GLN A 201 0.80 13.88 -15.81
N VAL A 202 0.79 12.66 -16.39
CA VAL A 202 -0.02 11.53 -15.88
C VAL A 202 0.38 11.15 -14.46
N PHE A 203 1.68 11.05 -14.20
CA PHE A 203 2.18 10.74 -12.86
C PHE A 203 1.70 11.77 -11.82
N ALA A 204 1.90 13.05 -12.09
CA ALA A 204 1.50 14.11 -11.17
C ALA A 204 -0.03 14.22 -11.04
N ALA A 205 -0.77 14.02 -12.12
CA ALA A 205 -2.23 14.00 -12.11
C ALA A 205 -2.80 12.87 -11.22
N LYS A 206 -2.27 11.65 -11.34
CA LYS A 206 -2.64 10.53 -10.48
C LYS A 206 -2.30 10.81 -9.02
N GLY A 207 -1.09 11.31 -8.75
CA GLY A 207 -0.68 11.68 -7.41
C GLY A 207 -1.62 12.70 -6.77
N LEU A 208 -1.97 13.74 -7.50
CA LEU A 208 -2.88 14.78 -7.02
C LEU A 208 -4.27 14.21 -6.64
N LEU A 209 -4.85 13.34 -7.47
CA LEU A 209 -6.14 12.70 -7.17
C LEU A 209 -6.07 11.89 -5.86
N VAL A 210 -4.99 11.17 -5.63
CA VAL A 210 -4.85 10.32 -4.44
C VAL A 210 -4.62 11.13 -3.18
N PHE A 211 -3.72 12.11 -3.22
CA PHE A 211 -3.40 12.91 -2.04
C PHE A 211 -4.48 13.93 -1.67
N CYS A 212 -5.27 14.37 -2.65
CA CYS A 212 -6.28 15.40 -2.47
C CYS A 212 -7.73 14.89 -2.53
N ASP A 213 -7.97 13.58 -2.51
CA ASP A 213 -9.30 12.94 -2.66
C ASP A 213 -10.38 13.55 -1.77
N LYS A 214 -10.02 13.94 -0.53
CA LYS A 214 -10.97 14.51 0.45
C LYS A 214 -11.28 15.99 0.27
N VAL A 215 -10.50 16.70 -0.54
CA VAL A 215 -10.59 18.18 -0.65
C VAL A 215 -10.70 18.66 -2.10
N ILE A 216 -10.52 17.79 -3.08
CA ILE A 216 -10.62 18.12 -4.50
C ILE A 216 -12.07 18.40 -4.88
N GLU A 217 -12.30 19.46 -5.65
CA GLU A 217 -13.63 19.75 -6.19
C GLU A 217 -13.94 18.84 -7.39
N PRO A 218 -15.22 18.46 -7.59
CA PRO A 218 -15.61 17.60 -8.71
C PRO A 218 -15.15 18.11 -10.08
N GLU A 219 -15.17 19.44 -10.27
CA GLU A 219 -14.73 20.07 -11.52
C GLU A 219 -13.24 19.86 -11.79
N ASP A 220 -12.38 20.02 -10.78
CA ASP A 220 -10.94 19.80 -10.92
C ASP A 220 -10.63 18.31 -11.06
N ALA A 221 -11.35 17.45 -10.34
CA ALA A 221 -11.23 16.00 -10.50
C ALA A 221 -11.59 15.56 -11.92
N GLU A 222 -12.60 16.15 -12.54
CA GLU A 222 -13.02 15.84 -13.92
C GLU A 222 -11.98 16.31 -14.94
N LYS A 223 -11.38 17.49 -14.76
CA LYS A 223 -10.28 17.96 -15.60
C LYS A 223 -9.10 16.98 -15.57
N ILE A 224 -8.74 16.48 -14.39
CA ILE A 224 -7.67 15.51 -14.23
C ILE A 224 -8.03 14.18 -14.91
N ARG A 225 -9.25 13.68 -14.70
CA ARG A 225 -9.71 12.45 -15.37
C ARG A 225 -9.67 12.59 -16.89
N SER A 226 -10.10 13.73 -17.42
CA SER A 226 -10.05 13.99 -18.86
C SER A 226 -8.61 13.98 -19.40
N MET A 227 -7.65 14.53 -18.67
CA MET A 227 -6.24 14.43 -19.03
C MET A 227 -5.76 12.97 -19.05
N LEU A 228 -6.13 12.17 -18.04
CA LEU A 228 -5.75 10.76 -17.94
C LEU A 228 -6.39 9.91 -19.05
N MET A 229 -7.63 10.18 -19.44
CA MET A 229 -8.33 9.46 -20.50
C MET A 229 -7.75 9.70 -21.90
N LEU A 230 -7.10 10.83 -22.12
CA LEU A 230 -6.48 11.17 -23.42
C LEU A 230 -5.13 10.49 -23.63
N THR A 231 -4.54 9.90 -22.61
CA THR A 231 -3.19 9.32 -22.70
C THR A 231 -3.22 7.84 -23.10
N LYS A 232 -2.46 7.47 -24.14
CA LYS A 232 -2.27 6.06 -24.53
C LYS A 232 -1.60 5.23 -23.43
N VAL A 233 -0.81 5.87 -22.57
CA VAL A 233 -0.11 5.24 -21.46
C VAL A 233 -1.12 4.70 -20.42
N GLU A 234 -2.18 5.47 -20.14
CA GLU A 234 -3.23 5.03 -19.22
C GLU A 234 -3.97 3.79 -19.73
N GLN A 235 -4.30 3.75 -21.03
CA GLN A 235 -4.95 2.58 -21.64
C GLN A 235 -4.07 1.33 -21.57
N ILE A 236 -2.75 1.47 -21.76
CA ILE A 236 -1.80 0.37 -21.62
C ILE A 236 -1.74 -0.09 -20.16
N TYR A 237 -1.60 0.84 -19.21
CA TYR A 237 -1.50 0.55 -17.79
C TYR A 237 -2.76 -0.13 -17.23
N GLU A 238 -3.95 0.38 -17.57
CA GLU A 238 -5.22 -0.26 -17.15
C GLU A 238 -5.37 -1.65 -17.74
N ARG A 239 -4.93 -1.87 -18.99
CA ARG A 239 -4.93 -3.21 -19.60
C ARG A 239 -3.96 -4.15 -18.87
N GLU A 240 -2.73 -3.75 -18.62
CA GLU A 240 -1.74 -4.56 -17.90
C GLU A 240 -2.20 -4.89 -16.48
N LYS A 241 -2.83 -3.94 -15.79
CA LYS A 241 -3.43 -4.14 -14.49
C LYS A 241 -4.57 -5.14 -14.52
N GLN A 242 -5.47 -5.05 -15.49
CA GLN A 242 -6.57 -5.98 -15.68
C GLN A 242 -6.05 -7.39 -15.98
N GLU A 243 -5.04 -7.51 -16.82
CA GLU A 243 -4.40 -8.79 -17.14
C GLU A 243 -3.72 -9.40 -15.90
N ALA A 244 -3.01 -8.60 -15.10
CA ALA A 244 -2.38 -9.06 -13.86
C ALA A 244 -3.41 -9.50 -12.80
N ILE A 245 -4.50 -8.76 -12.65
CA ILE A 245 -5.63 -9.14 -11.77
C ILE A 245 -6.26 -10.45 -12.25
N ALA A 246 -6.56 -10.57 -13.55
CA ALA A 246 -7.16 -11.76 -14.12
C ALA A 246 -6.26 -13.00 -13.93
N ALA A 247 -4.94 -12.86 -14.13
CA ALA A 247 -3.97 -13.92 -13.90
C ALA A 247 -3.95 -14.37 -12.43
N LYS A 248 -3.93 -13.42 -11.50
CA LYS A 248 -3.92 -13.71 -10.05
C LYS A 248 -5.24 -14.36 -9.60
N VAL A 249 -6.36 -13.92 -10.11
CA VAL A 249 -7.68 -14.53 -9.85
C VAL A 249 -7.74 -15.95 -10.40
N ALA A 250 -7.25 -16.18 -11.62
CA ALA A 250 -7.21 -17.52 -12.22
C ALA A 250 -6.32 -18.48 -11.42
N GLU A 251 -5.15 -18.04 -10.99
CA GLU A 251 -4.24 -18.82 -10.13
C GLU A 251 -4.88 -19.14 -8.78
N THR A 252 -5.47 -18.15 -8.12
CA THR A 252 -6.14 -18.33 -6.83
C THR A 252 -7.32 -19.28 -6.96
N THR A 253 -8.14 -19.13 -8.00
CA THR A 253 -9.27 -20.02 -8.27
C THR A 253 -8.81 -21.46 -8.49
N LYS A 254 -7.74 -21.66 -9.28
CA LYS A 254 -7.16 -22.99 -9.52
C LYS A 254 -6.68 -23.64 -8.22
N ASN A 255 -5.97 -22.90 -7.37
CA ASN A 255 -5.44 -23.38 -6.10
C ASN A 255 -6.57 -23.73 -5.11
N VAL A 256 -7.59 -22.86 -5.01
CA VAL A 256 -8.76 -23.09 -4.14
C VAL A 256 -9.55 -24.31 -4.65
N THR A 257 -9.82 -24.40 -5.94
CA THR A 257 -10.55 -25.54 -6.53
C THR A 257 -9.80 -26.86 -6.28
N ALA A 258 -8.49 -26.89 -6.50
CA ALA A 258 -7.68 -28.09 -6.23
C ALA A 258 -7.73 -28.49 -4.76
N SER A 259 -7.56 -27.53 -3.86
CA SER A 259 -7.61 -27.77 -2.41
C SER A 259 -8.97 -28.26 -1.95
N VAL A 260 -10.05 -27.62 -2.39
CA VAL A 260 -11.44 -28.00 -2.04
C VAL A 260 -11.76 -29.39 -2.60
N THR A 261 -11.40 -29.67 -3.86
CA THR A 261 -11.63 -31.00 -4.47
C THR A 261 -10.93 -32.09 -3.67
N THR A 262 -9.65 -31.91 -3.33
CA THR A 262 -8.88 -32.88 -2.55
C THR A 262 -9.50 -33.12 -1.18
N THR A 263 -9.87 -32.04 -0.48
CA THR A 263 -10.47 -32.12 0.86
C THR A 263 -11.84 -32.79 0.83
N VAL A 264 -12.69 -32.45 -0.11
CA VAL A 264 -14.04 -33.01 -0.27
C VAL A 264 -13.96 -34.50 -0.64
N THR A 265 -13.11 -34.86 -1.62
CA THR A 265 -12.91 -36.26 -2.03
C THR A 265 -12.45 -37.09 -0.84
N LYS A 266 -11.46 -36.66 -0.08
CA LYS A 266 -10.97 -37.35 1.10
C LYS A 266 -12.06 -37.53 2.16
N SER A 267 -12.80 -36.47 2.49
CA SER A 267 -13.91 -36.54 3.48
C SER A 267 -15.03 -37.48 3.04
N VAL A 268 -15.38 -37.46 1.76
CA VAL A 268 -16.42 -38.36 1.20
C VAL A 268 -15.95 -39.81 1.25
N SER A 269 -14.71 -40.11 0.81
CA SER A 269 -14.13 -41.46 0.88
C SER A 269 -14.06 -41.99 2.32
N GLU A 270 -13.63 -41.18 3.28
CA GLU A 270 -13.63 -41.54 4.70
C GLU A 270 -15.03 -41.85 5.26
N ASN A 271 -16.05 -41.06 4.89
CA ASN A 271 -17.42 -41.28 5.31
C ASN A 271 -18.02 -42.59 4.72
N ILE A 272 -17.76 -42.84 3.44
CA ILE A 272 -18.18 -44.09 2.79
C ILE A 272 -17.48 -45.29 3.46
N ALA A 273 -16.16 -45.17 3.70
CA ALA A 273 -15.39 -46.23 4.38
C ALA A 273 -15.95 -46.55 5.77
N ARG A 274 -16.26 -45.54 6.59
CA ARG A 274 -16.88 -45.72 7.90
C ARG A 274 -18.24 -46.43 7.81
N ASN A 275 -19.07 -46.06 6.84
CA ASN A 275 -20.37 -46.69 6.69
C ASN A 275 -20.28 -48.16 6.24
N LEU A 276 -19.36 -48.46 5.30
CA LEU A 276 -19.13 -49.82 4.85
C LEU A 276 -18.53 -50.71 5.96
N LEU A 277 -17.59 -50.21 6.75
CA LEU A 277 -17.03 -50.92 7.90
C LEU A 277 -18.10 -51.20 8.95
N LYS A 278 -18.97 -50.24 9.26
CA LYS A 278 -20.12 -50.42 10.18
C LYS A 278 -21.14 -51.45 9.70
N SER A 279 -21.27 -51.60 8.39
CA SER A 279 -22.15 -52.62 7.79
C SER A 279 -21.52 -54.04 7.72
N GLY A 280 -20.29 -54.20 8.23
CA GLY A 280 -19.59 -55.49 8.29
C GLY A 280 -18.77 -55.86 7.08
N SER A 281 -18.48 -54.88 6.18
CA SER A 281 -17.63 -55.11 5.03
C SER A 281 -16.14 -55.27 5.46
N THR A 282 -15.37 -56.13 4.73
CA THR A 282 -13.95 -56.33 5.05
C THR A 282 -13.09 -55.15 4.69
N PRO A 283 -11.99 -54.87 5.40
CA PRO A 283 -11.10 -53.73 5.12
C PRO A 283 -10.56 -53.73 3.69
N GLU A 284 -10.27 -54.89 3.10
CA GLU A 284 -9.79 -55.05 1.74
C GLU A 284 -10.84 -54.57 0.71
N TYR A 285 -12.10 -54.95 0.92
CA TYR A 285 -13.20 -54.54 0.07
C TYR A 285 -13.41 -53.02 0.18
N VAL A 286 -13.39 -52.49 1.40
CA VAL A 286 -13.55 -51.03 1.64
C VAL A 286 -12.42 -50.25 1.01
N ALA A 287 -11.19 -50.67 1.11
CA ALA A 287 -10.04 -50.02 0.47
C ALA A 287 -10.19 -49.96 -1.06
N SER A 288 -10.64 -51.08 -1.68
CA SER A 288 -10.89 -51.13 -3.12
C SER A 288 -12.08 -50.25 -3.53
N ALA A 289 -13.14 -50.20 -2.74
CA ALA A 289 -14.37 -49.46 -3.04
C ALA A 289 -14.24 -47.93 -2.87
N THR A 290 -13.33 -47.47 -2.00
CA THR A 290 -13.14 -46.06 -1.66
C THR A 290 -11.85 -45.46 -2.20
N GLU A 291 -11.03 -46.26 -2.91
CA GLU A 291 -9.69 -45.89 -3.39
C GLU A 291 -8.74 -45.43 -2.26
N MET A 292 -9.03 -45.79 -1.03
CA MET A 292 -8.17 -45.53 0.15
C MET A 292 -7.10 -46.61 0.30
N SER A 293 -5.99 -46.25 0.95
CA SER A 293 -5.00 -47.28 1.30
C SER A 293 -5.57 -48.25 2.35
N LEU A 294 -5.20 -49.51 2.26
CA LEU A 294 -5.62 -50.52 3.24
C LEU A 294 -5.21 -50.14 4.67
N GLN A 295 -4.08 -49.49 4.81
CA GLN A 295 -3.59 -48.98 6.11
C GLN A 295 -4.51 -47.92 6.71
N ASP A 296 -4.95 -46.93 5.91
CA ASP A 296 -5.86 -45.89 6.36
C ASP A 296 -7.22 -46.45 6.73
N VAL A 297 -7.73 -47.44 5.98
CA VAL A 297 -8.98 -48.15 6.29
C VAL A 297 -8.89 -48.93 7.59
N MET A 298 -7.76 -49.61 7.87
CA MET A 298 -7.53 -50.31 9.11
C MET A 298 -7.38 -49.36 10.30
N GLU A 299 -6.83 -48.17 10.12
CA GLU A 299 -6.82 -47.12 11.14
C GLU A 299 -8.23 -46.59 11.43
N LEU A 300 -9.01 -46.33 10.39
CA LEU A 300 -10.42 -45.93 10.52
C LEU A 300 -11.25 -46.99 11.28
N GLN A 301 -11.01 -48.27 11.02
CA GLN A 301 -11.70 -49.37 11.71
C GLN A 301 -11.42 -49.37 13.22
N LYS A 302 -10.19 -49.00 13.64
CA LYS A 302 -9.86 -48.92 15.11
C LYS A 302 -10.56 -47.78 15.82
N THR A 303 -11.09 -46.80 15.07
CA THR A 303 -11.76 -45.61 15.62
C THR A 303 -13.30 -45.69 15.56
N LEU A 304 -13.87 -46.80 15.09
CA LEU A 304 -15.29 -47.06 14.98
C LEU A 304 -15.84 -47.80 16.20
#